data_0213b2d375ca2dc8e40c5b6e94d597b6
#
_entry.id   0213b2d375ca2dc8e40c5b6e94d597b6
#
_cell.length_a   1.000
_cell.length_b   1.000
_cell.length_c   1.000
_cell.angle_alpha   90.00
_cell.angle_beta   90.00
_cell.angle_gamma   90.00
#
_symmetry.space_group_name_H-M   'P 1'
#
loop_
_entity.id
_entity.type
_entity.pdbx_description
1 polymer ?
#
loop_
_entity_poly.entity_id
_entity_poly.type
_entity_poly.pdbx_seq_one_letter_code
_entity_poly.pdbx_strand_id
1 'polypeptide(L)'
;MSPALSKTFSKVWMIAVYIFLYMPIVTLVIFSFNNSPLVTVWTEASLRWYVALANDSDLIAAVGLSLQIALFSALLSVFFGTFTAFALNRYKRFSGRTLLSSMASAPLVMPDVIVGLSLLLMLVSVQHWLGFPERGLFTILLGHALLGTAYAAVVVTSRLREMDGTLEEAAMDLGCQPFQVFQLVTLPLLLPALVSAFLLTFTLSFDDVVLSSFLSGPGSSTLPMVIFSRARLGLNPSINAVATVTITVVTIAVILSSIYQSRAERKRKREIAQAYSDSNL
;
A
#
# COMPACT_ATOMS: atom_id res chain seq x y z
N MET A 1 32.01 20.76 -20.99
CA MET A 1 31.20 21.32 -19.91
C MET A 1 31.92 21.07 -18.61
N SER A 2 32.21 22.09 -17.82
CA SER A 2 32.94 21.89 -16.55
C SER A 2 32.05 21.08 -15.57
N PRO A 3 32.63 20.19 -14.76
CA PRO A 3 31.87 19.34 -13.84
C PRO A 3 31.03 20.15 -12.81
N ALA A 4 31.37 21.41 -12.57
CA ALA A 4 30.60 22.32 -11.72
C ALA A 4 29.31 22.81 -12.40
N LEU A 5 29.34 23.14 -13.70
CA LEU A 5 28.16 23.56 -14.46
C LEU A 5 27.15 22.41 -14.58
N SER A 6 27.62 21.18 -14.79
CA SER A 6 26.76 19.99 -14.83
C SER A 6 26.03 19.75 -13.50
N LYS A 7 26.72 19.90 -12.38
CA LYS A 7 26.13 19.73 -11.03
C LYS A 7 25.10 20.82 -10.73
N THR A 8 25.37 22.06 -11.12
CA THR A 8 24.40 23.18 -10.90
C THR A 8 23.18 23.01 -11.78
N PHE A 9 23.35 22.66 -13.06
CA PHE A 9 22.26 22.37 -13.99
C PHE A 9 21.37 21.22 -13.47
N SER A 10 21.98 20.11 -13.02
CA SER A 10 21.25 18.97 -12.45
C SER A 10 20.42 19.36 -11.21
N LYS A 11 20.99 20.20 -10.32
CA LYS A 11 20.26 20.68 -9.13
C LYS A 11 19.07 21.57 -9.51
N VAL A 12 19.27 22.53 -10.43
CA VAL A 12 18.19 23.43 -10.88
C VAL A 12 17.07 22.63 -11.54
N TRP A 13 17.43 21.67 -12.41
CA TRP A 13 16.45 20.80 -13.06
C TRP A 13 15.67 19.93 -12.05
N MET A 14 16.37 19.36 -11.08
CA MET A 14 15.74 18.59 -10.00
C MET A 14 14.75 19.44 -9.19
N ILE A 15 15.13 20.67 -8.82
CA ILE A 15 14.23 21.59 -8.10
C ILE A 15 13.02 21.95 -8.96
N ALA A 16 13.22 22.24 -10.25
CA ALA A 16 12.11 22.56 -11.16
C ALA A 16 11.11 21.39 -11.29
N VAL A 17 11.60 20.16 -11.36
CA VAL A 17 10.75 18.95 -11.39
C VAL A 17 9.98 18.82 -10.07
N TYR A 18 10.63 19.01 -8.91
CA TYR A 18 9.92 18.96 -7.63
C TYR A 18 8.85 20.04 -7.51
N ILE A 19 9.17 21.29 -7.89
CA ILE A 19 8.17 22.38 -7.89
C ILE A 19 6.98 22.01 -8.78
N PHE A 20 7.23 21.50 -9.99
CA PHE A 20 6.18 21.10 -10.92
C PHE A 20 5.28 19.99 -10.36
N LEU A 21 5.88 18.99 -9.70
CA LEU A 21 5.13 17.87 -9.11
C LEU A 21 4.34 18.26 -7.85
N TYR A 22 4.91 19.11 -6.99
CA TYR A 22 4.28 19.49 -5.73
C TYR A 22 3.36 20.70 -5.83
N MET A 23 3.49 21.54 -6.85
CA MET A 23 2.68 22.75 -7.04
C MET A 23 1.16 22.48 -7.04
N PRO A 24 0.64 21.45 -7.77
CA PRO A 24 -0.78 21.12 -7.71
C PRO A 24 -1.26 20.73 -6.31
N ILE A 25 -0.43 19.97 -5.58
CA ILE A 25 -0.73 19.52 -4.21
C ILE A 25 -0.77 20.73 -3.27
N VAL A 26 0.23 21.61 -3.33
CA VAL A 26 0.28 22.84 -2.53
C VAL A 26 -0.91 23.75 -2.84
N THR A 27 -1.25 23.90 -4.12
CA THR A 27 -2.43 24.67 -4.55
C THR A 27 -3.71 24.09 -3.96
N LEU A 28 -3.90 22.78 -4.04
CA LEU A 28 -5.05 22.10 -3.45
C LEU A 28 -5.13 22.33 -1.95
N VAL A 29 -4.02 22.22 -1.22
CA VAL A 29 -3.95 22.48 0.22
C VAL A 29 -4.30 23.94 0.54
N ILE A 30 -3.78 24.91 -0.21
CA ILE A 30 -4.12 26.32 -0.02
C ILE A 30 -5.63 26.54 -0.26
N PHE A 31 -6.16 26.05 -1.38
CA PHE A 31 -7.57 26.22 -1.72
C PHE A 31 -8.53 25.43 -0.83
N SER A 32 -8.05 24.47 -0.03
CA SER A 32 -8.88 23.82 1.00
C SER A 32 -9.33 24.77 2.12
N PHE A 33 -8.59 25.85 2.34
CA PHE A 33 -8.94 26.90 3.31
C PHE A 33 -9.74 28.05 2.68
N ASN A 34 -10.08 27.99 1.40
CA ASN A 34 -10.82 29.05 0.74
C ASN A 34 -12.32 29.00 1.08
N ASN A 35 -12.93 30.10 1.46
CA ASN A 35 -14.37 30.16 1.77
C ASN A 35 -15.28 30.12 0.54
N SER A 36 -14.75 30.44 -0.65
CA SER A 36 -15.50 30.47 -1.89
C SER A 36 -16.10 29.10 -2.25
N PRO A 37 -17.34 29.02 -2.75
CA PRO A 37 -17.88 27.83 -3.38
C PRO A 37 -17.24 27.54 -4.75
N LEU A 38 -16.51 28.50 -5.33
CA LEU A 38 -15.80 28.34 -6.58
C LEU A 38 -14.35 27.94 -6.30
N VAL A 39 -13.92 26.80 -6.82
CA VAL A 39 -12.58 26.24 -6.57
C VAL A 39 -11.43 27.06 -7.14
N THR A 40 -11.72 27.98 -8.07
CA THR A 40 -10.70 28.79 -8.77
C THR A 40 -10.63 30.23 -8.27
N VAL A 41 -11.58 30.67 -7.44
CA VAL A 41 -11.66 32.07 -6.96
C VAL A 41 -11.38 32.09 -5.46
N TRP A 42 -10.29 32.76 -5.09
CA TRP A 42 -9.97 32.97 -3.68
C TRP A 42 -10.77 34.16 -3.13
N THR A 43 -11.42 33.96 -2.01
CA THR A 43 -12.12 35.03 -1.29
C THR A 43 -11.47 35.36 0.05
N GLU A 44 -11.60 34.47 1.01
CA GLU A 44 -11.04 34.61 2.35
C GLU A 44 -10.68 33.27 2.93
N ALA A 45 -9.80 33.21 3.93
CA ALA A 45 -9.44 31.97 4.61
C ALA A 45 -10.55 31.55 5.58
N SER A 46 -10.95 30.27 5.49
CA SER A 46 -12.01 29.71 6.31
C SER A 46 -11.82 28.20 6.51
N LEU A 47 -12.32 27.68 7.62
CA LEU A 47 -12.40 26.24 7.89
C LEU A 47 -13.77 25.63 7.51
N ARG A 48 -14.60 26.38 6.79
CA ARG A 48 -15.98 25.97 6.44
C ARG A 48 -16.06 24.56 5.86
N TRP A 49 -15.15 24.22 4.94
CA TRP A 49 -15.17 22.92 4.25
C TRP A 49 -14.73 21.77 5.15
N TYR A 50 -13.89 22.03 6.15
CA TYR A 50 -13.54 21.01 7.17
C TYR A 50 -14.70 20.74 8.11
N VAL A 51 -15.47 21.77 8.48
CA VAL A 51 -16.70 21.60 9.27
C VAL A 51 -17.77 20.87 8.45
N ALA A 52 -17.93 21.22 7.17
CA ALA A 52 -18.84 20.49 6.27
C ALA A 52 -18.43 19.03 6.11
N LEU A 53 -17.13 18.75 5.98
CA LEU A 53 -16.59 17.39 5.90
C LEU A 53 -16.89 16.55 7.16
N ALA A 54 -16.71 17.16 8.34
CA ALA A 54 -16.98 16.48 9.61
C ALA A 54 -18.47 16.12 9.81
N ASN A 55 -19.37 16.80 9.08
CA ASN A 55 -20.80 16.51 9.10
C ASN A 55 -21.30 15.70 7.89
N ASP A 56 -20.41 15.31 6.99
CA ASP A 56 -20.73 14.53 5.79
C ASP A 56 -20.70 13.01 6.11
N SER A 57 -21.85 12.46 6.46
CA SER A 57 -22.00 11.05 6.84
C SER A 57 -21.51 10.08 5.75
N ASP A 58 -21.72 10.41 4.48
CA ASP A 58 -21.35 9.55 3.36
C ASP A 58 -19.82 9.48 3.18
N LEU A 59 -19.14 10.64 3.34
CA LEU A 59 -17.68 10.67 3.30
C LEU A 59 -17.07 9.95 4.49
N ILE A 60 -17.60 10.15 5.69
CA ILE A 60 -17.11 9.46 6.90
C ILE A 60 -17.29 7.94 6.76
N ALA A 61 -18.45 7.50 6.29
CA ALA A 61 -18.71 6.09 6.04
C ALA A 61 -17.76 5.52 4.97
N ALA A 62 -17.52 6.26 3.88
CA ALA A 62 -16.58 5.86 2.82
C ALA A 62 -15.13 5.78 3.31
N VAL A 63 -14.67 6.69 4.18
CA VAL A 63 -13.36 6.63 4.83
C VAL A 63 -13.25 5.35 5.67
N GLY A 64 -14.25 5.10 6.52
CA GLY A 64 -14.29 3.89 7.37
C GLY A 64 -14.24 2.60 6.55
N LEU A 65 -15.02 2.54 5.48
CA LEU A 65 -15.04 1.41 4.56
C LEU A 65 -13.70 1.21 3.86
N SER A 66 -13.09 2.29 3.32
CA SER A 66 -11.79 2.22 2.65
C SER A 66 -10.69 1.75 3.59
N LEU A 67 -10.67 2.24 4.83
CA LEU A 67 -9.70 1.80 5.84
C LEU A 67 -9.87 0.31 6.20
N GLN A 68 -11.10 -0.15 6.35
CA GLN A 68 -11.39 -1.57 6.61
C GLN A 68 -10.92 -2.45 5.44
N ILE A 69 -11.29 -2.09 4.20
CA ILE A 69 -10.88 -2.84 3.01
C ILE A 69 -9.35 -2.86 2.90
N ALA A 70 -8.69 -1.70 3.00
CA ALA A 70 -7.25 -1.60 2.88
C ALA A 70 -6.52 -2.40 3.96
N LEU A 71 -6.98 -2.34 5.21
CA LEU A 71 -6.39 -3.09 6.31
C LEU A 71 -6.49 -4.61 6.11
N PHE A 72 -7.72 -5.09 5.89
CA PHE A 72 -7.94 -6.53 5.78
C PHE A 72 -7.38 -7.12 4.47
N SER A 73 -7.48 -6.40 3.35
CA SER A 73 -6.87 -6.85 2.10
C SER A 73 -5.35 -6.88 2.19
N ALA A 74 -4.71 -5.89 2.84
CA ALA A 74 -3.27 -5.88 3.04
C ALA A 74 -2.80 -7.04 3.94
N LEU A 75 -3.52 -7.34 5.02
CA LEU A 75 -3.21 -8.50 5.86
C LEU A 75 -3.30 -9.81 5.10
N LEU A 76 -4.38 -10.01 4.33
CA LEU A 76 -4.53 -11.20 3.47
C LEU A 76 -3.45 -11.25 2.39
N SER A 77 -3.13 -10.13 1.78
CA SER A 77 -2.10 -10.00 0.76
C SER A 77 -0.72 -10.41 1.28
N VAL A 78 -0.33 -9.91 2.44
CA VAL A 78 0.94 -10.29 3.08
C VAL A 78 0.94 -11.76 3.47
N PHE A 79 -0.16 -12.26 4.00
CA PHE A 79 -0.29 -13.67 4.36
C PHE A 79 -0.10 -14.57 3.13
N PHE A 80 -0.95 -14.43 2.11
CA PHE A 80 -0.87 -15.28 0.92
C PHE A 80 0.39 -15.00 0.08
N GLY A 81 0.83 -13.74 0.00
CA GLY A 81 2.06 -13.35 -0.68
C GLY A 81 3.30 -13.98 -0.06
N THR A 82 3.36 -14.06 1.28
CA THR A 82 4.44 -14.73 2.00
C THR A 82 4.47 -16.21 1.69
N PHE A 83 3.32 -16.91 1.75
CA PHE A 83 3.26 -18.32 1.39
C PHE A 83 3.66 -18.56 -0.06
N THR A 84 3.20 -17.73 -0.98
CA THR A 84 3.57 -17.80 -2.40
C THR A 84 5.07 -17.61 -2.59
N ALA A 85 5.67 -16.60 -1.93
CA ALA A 85 7.10 -16.34 -1.96
C ALA A 85 7.91 -17.51 -1.41
N PHE A 86 7.49 -18.08 -0.27
CA PHE A 86 8.11 -19.27 0.31
C PHE A 86 8.04 -20.47 -0.63
N ALA A 87 6.84 -20.77 -1.16
CA ALA A 87 6.64 -21.90 -2.06
C ALA A 87 7.55 -21.80 -3.30
N LEU A 88 7.63 -20.62 -3.92
CA LEU A 88 8.42 -20.40 -5.13
C LEU A 88 9.93 -20.34 -4.87
N ASN A 89 10.37 -19.91 -3.68
CA ASN A 89 11.78 -19.72 -3.37
C ASN A 89 12.42 -20.97 -2.74
N ARG A 90 11.74 -21.60 -1.77
CA ARG A 90 12.26 -22.79 -1.05
C ARG A 90 12.10 -24.09 -1.82
N TYR A 91 10.96 -24.25 -2.52
CA TYR A 91 10.71 -25.48 -3.28
C TYR A 91 11.06 -25.27 -4.76
N LYS A 92 12.30 -25.67 -5.13
CA LYS A 92 12.80 -25.51 -6.51
C LYS A 92 12.02 -26.33 -7.53
N ARG A 93 11.46 -27.48 -7.13
CA ARG A 93 10.72 -28.41 -8.01
C ARG A 93 9.49 -28.96 -7.28
N PHE A 94 8.30 -28.60 -7.77
CA PHE A 94 7.02 -29.21 -7.39
C PHE A 94 6.03 -29.12 -8.56
N SER A 95 5.05 -30.03 -8.58
CA SER A 95 3.99 -30.00 -9.59
C SER A 95 3.15 -28.73 -9.42
N GLY A 96 2.95 -27.97 -10.51
CA GLY A 96 2.20 -26.71 -10.47
C GLY A 96 3.04 -25.45 -10.19
N ARG A 97 4.37 -25.55 -10.02
CA ARG A 97 5.24 -24.40 -9.76
C ARG A 97 5.12 -23.31 -10.83
N THR A 98 5.12 -23.71 -12.11
CA THR A 98 4.97 -22.76 -13.22
C THR A 98 3.60 -22.09 -13.18
N LEU A 99 2.53 -22.85 -12.90
CA LEU A 99 1.19 -22.31 -12.75
C LEU A 99 1.12 -21.28 -11.61
N LEU A 100 1.61 -21.64 -10.42
CA LEU A 100 1.66 -20.73 -9.26
C LEU A 100 2.46 -19.45 -9.58
N SER A 101 3.62 -19.59 -10.21
CA SER A 101 4.44 -18.44 -10.61
C SER A 101 3.73 -17.55 -11.62
N SER A 102 3.08 -18.13 -12.62
CA SER A 102 2.32 -17.38 -13.63
C SER A 102 1.11 -16.67 -13.00
N MET A 103 0.36 -17.36 -12.14
CA MET A 103 -0.79 -16.77 -11.43
C MET A 103 -0.38 -15.64 -10.48
N ALA A 104 0.76 -15.78 -9.79
CA ALA A 104 1.30 -14.75 -8.92
C ALA A 104 1.81 -13.53 -9.71
N SER A 105 2.29 -13.72 -10.94
CA SER A 105 2.82 -12.62 -11.76
C SER A 105 1.78 -11.99 -12.68
N ALA A 106 0.72 -12.70 -13.04
CA ALA A 106 -0.29 -12.22 -13.99
C ALA A 106 -0.93 -10.87 -13.59
N PRO A 107 -1.34 -10.65 -12.32
CA PRO A 107 -1.93 -9.37 -11.93
C PRO A 107 -0.98 -8.17 -12.05
N LEU A 108 0.34 -8.40 -12.01
CA LEU A 108 1.34 -7.33 -12.10
C LEU A 108 1.52 -6.78 -13.52
N VAL A 109 1.11 -7.55 -14.52
CA VAL A 109 1.30 -7.21 -15.94
C VAL A 109 -0.02 -6.83 -16.60
N MET A 110 -1.13 -7.31 -16.05
CA MET A 110 -2.46 -7.05 -16.61
C MET A 110 -2.98 -5.65 -16.19
N PRO A 111 -3.60 -4.90 -17.11
CA PRO A 111 -4.29 -3.66 -16.73
C PRO A 111 -5.40 -3.91 -15.69
N ASP A 112 -5.49 -3.05 -14.68
CA ASP A 112 -6.45 -3.16 -13.57
C ASP A 112 -7.91 -3.29 -14.04
N VAL A 113 -8.26 -2.62 -15.14
CA VAL A 113 -9.60 -2.71 -15.77
C VAL A 113 -9.92 -4.15 -16.20
N ILE A 114 -8.95 -4.84 -16.80
CA ILE A 114 -9.12 -6.24 -17.25
C ILE A 114 -9.26 -7.17 -16.05
N VAL A 115 -8.43 -6.97 -15.02
CA VAL A 115 -8.50 -7.74 -13.77
C VAL A 115 -9.85 -7.50 -13.09
N GLY A 116 -10.28 -6.25 -12.96
CA GLY A 116 -11.55 -5.87 -12.33
C GLY A 116 -12.76 -6.46 -13.07
N LEU A 117 -12.79 -6.35 -14.40
CA LEU A 117 -13.86 -6.91 -15.21
C LEU A 117 -13.90 -8.44 -15.13
N SER A 118 -12.75 -9.10 -15.20
CA SER A 118 -12.65 -10.56 -15.09
C SER A 118 -13.13 -11.07 -13.74
N LEU A 119 -12.74 -10.39 -12.65
CA LEU A 119 -13.21 -10.70 -11.31
C LEU A 119 -14.70 -10.46 -11.16
N LEU A 120 -15.23 -9.36 -11.70
CA LEU A 120 -16.66 -9.09 -11.68
C LEU A 120 -17.43 -10.24 -12.35
N LEU A 121 -17.04 -10.63 -13.57
CA LEU A 121 -17.72 -11.70 -14.30
C LEU A 121 -17.62 -13.04 -13.57
N MET A 122 -16.47 -13.35 -13.01
CA MET A 122 -16.26 -14.56 -12.20
C MET A 122 -17.17 -14.56 -10.97
N LEU A 123 -17.16 -13.47 -10.19
CA LEU A 123 -17.91 -13.38 -8.94
C LEU A 123 -19.43 -13.36 -9.18
N VAL A 124 -19.89 -12.69 -10.25
CA VAL A 124 -21.30 -12.75 -10.67
C VAL A 124 -21.72 -14.16 -11.08
N SER A 125 -20.86 -14.88 -11.79
CA SER A 125 -21.10 -16.28 -12.13
C SER A 125 -21.17 -17.17 -10.89
N VAL A 126 -20.23 -17.00 -9.95
CA VAL A 126 -20.24 -17.72 -8.66
C VAL A 126 -21.50 -17.39 -7.85
N GLN A 127 -21.89 -16.12 -7.79
CA GLN A 127 -23.12 -15.70 -7.14
C GLN A 127 -24.36 -16.34 -7.75
N HIS A 128 -24.41 -16.43 -9.07
CA HIS A 128 -25.54 -17.07 -9.77
C HIS A 128 -25.68 -18.56 -9.41
N TRP A 129 -24.55 -19.27 -9.26
CA TRP A 129 -24.56 -20.70 -8.96
C TRP A 129 -24.70 -21.04 -7.47
N LEU A 130 -24.08 -20.22 -6.58
CA LEU A 130 -23.97 -20.50 -5.14
C LEU A 130 -24.85 -19.56 -4.30
N GLY A 131 -25.46 -18.51 -4.88
CA GLY A 131 -26.17 -17.47 -4.14
C GLY A 131 -25.26 -16.51 -3.36
N PHE A 132 -23.93 -16.66 -3.42
CA PHE A 132 -22.91 -15.89 -2.70
C PHE A 132 -21.62 -15.85 -3.55
N PRO A 133 -20.79 -14.78 -3.46
CA PRO A 133 -20.96 -13.56 -2.66
C PRO A 133 -21.82 -12.49 -3.35
N GLU A 134 -22.55 -11.70 -2.56
CA GLU A 134 -23.12 -10.45 -3.06
C GLU A 134 -22.02 -9.40 -3.25
N ARG A 135 -22.19 -8.53 -4.28
CA ARG A 135 -21.25 -7.45 -4.53
C ARG A 135 -21.26 -6.45 -3.38
N GLY A 136 -20.07 -6.05 -2.92
CA GLY A 136 -19.93 -5.16 -1.78
C GLY A 136 -18.54 -5.22 -1.15
N LEU A 137 -18.46 -4.98 0.15
CA LEU A 137 -17.20 -5.00 0.92
C LEU A 137 -16.39 -6.28 0.67
N PHE A 138 -17.05 -7.45 0.71
CA PHE A 138 -16.34 -8.74 0.60
C PHE A 138 -15.72 -8.96 -0.78
N THR A 139 -16.43 -8.60 -1.85
CA THR A 139 -15.92 -8.74 -3.23
C THR A 139 -14.79 -7.76 -3.51
N ILE A 140 -14.88 -6.51 -3.00
CA ILE A 140 -13.78 -5.54 -3.09
C ILE A 140 -12.56 -6.07 -2.34
N LEU A 141 -12.75 -6.56 -1.10
CA LEU A 141 -11.68 -7.13 -0.29
C LEU A 141 -10.97 -8.28 -0.99
N LEU A 142 -11.71 -9.21 -1.61
CA LEU A 142 -11.12 -10.32 -2.36
C LEU A 142 -10.31 -9.84 -3.56
N GLY A 143 -10.82 -8.88 -4.33
CA GLY A 143 -10.10 -8.32 -5.48
C GLY A 143 -8.81 -7.65 -5.09
N HIS A 144 -8.85 -6.82 -4.05
CA HIS A 144 -7.67 -6.14 -3.52
C HIS A 144 -6.66 -7.12 -2.90
N ALA A 145 -7.14 -8.15 -2.18
CA ALA A 145 -6.27 -9.19 -1.64
C ALA A 145 -5.57 -9.99 -2.74
N LEU A 146 -6.26 -10.28 -3.86
CA LEU A 146 -5.67 -10.97 -5.00
C LEU A 146 -4.55 -10.16 -5.64
N LEU A 147 -4.82 -8.90 -5.96
CA LEU A 147 -3.82 -8.00 -6.54
C LEU A 147 -2.66 -7.77 -5.56
N GLY A 148 -2.98 -7.45 -4.32
CA GLY A 148 -1.99 -7.22 -3.26
C GLY A 148 -1.11 -8.45 -2.98
N THR A 149 -1.64 -9.67 -3.11
CA THR A 149 -0.86 -10.91 -2.97
C THR A 149 0.29 -10.98 -3.97
N ALA A 150 0.07 -10.55 -5.21
CA ALA A 150 1.11 -10.51 -6.23
C ALA A 150 2.24 -9.53 -5.85
N TYR A 151 1.90 -8.32 -5.40
CA TYR A 151 2.88 -7.33 -4.94
C TYR A 151 3.62 -7.79 -3.67
N ALA A 152 2.90 -8.31 -2.68
CA ALA A 152 3.50 -8.83 -1.45
C ALA A 152 4.46 -9.99 -1.74
N ALA A 153 4.09 -10.91 -2.65
CA ALA A 153 4.96 -12.02 -3.05
C ALA A 153 6.29 -11.54 -3.66
N VAL A 154 6.28 -10.47 -4.47
CA VAL A 154 7.50 -9.88 -5.04
C VAL A 154 8.39 -9.31 -3.94
N VAL A 155 7.83 -8.50 -3.03
CA VAL A 155 8.59 -7.86 -1.94
C VAL A 155 9.22 -8.92 -1.03
N VAL A 156 8.43 -9.91 -0.61
CA VAL A 156 8.92 -10.98 0.27
C VAL A 156 9.93 -11.88 -0.45
N THR A 157 9.72 -12.20 -1.74
CA THR A 157 10.68 -12.98 -2.54
C THR A 157 12.03 -12.28 -2.64
N SER A 158 12.04 -10.95 -2.85
CA SER A 158 13.27 -10.17 -2.90
C SER A 158 14.06 -10.34 -1.60
N ARG A 159 13.39 -10.21 -0.46
CA ARG A 159 14.04 -10.37 0.85
C ARG A 159 14.51 -11.80 1.11
N LEU A 160 13.71 -12.81 0.75
CA LEU A 160 14.11 -14.23 0.90
C LEU A 160 15.37 -14.58 0.09
N ARG A 161 15.58 -13.93 -1.06
CA ARG A 161 16.78 -14.13 -1.87
C ARG A 161 18.04 -13.48 -1.31
N GLU A 162 17.90 -12.42 -0.53
CA GLU A 162 18.98 -11.71 0.14
C GLU A 162 19.40 -12.39 1.46
N MET A 163 18.53 -13.25 2.01
CA MET A 163 18.82 -13.95 3.27
C MET A 163 19.83 -15.07 3.06
N ASP A 164 20.83 -15.11 3.95
CA ASP A 164 21.80 -16.19 4.00
C ASP A 164 21.13 -17.44 4.60
N GLY A 165 21.04 -18.50 3.80
CA GLY A 165 20.48 -19.80 4.23
C GLY A 165 21.30 -20.49 5.32
N THR A 166 22.56 -20.12 5.50
CA THR A 166 23.45 -20.72 6.53
C THR A 166 22.94 -20.49 7.95
N LEU A 167 22.21 -19.38 8.19
CA LEU A 167 21.59 -19.10 9.50
C LEU A 167 20.50 -20.13 9.85
N GLU A 168 19.73 -20.56 8.87
CA GLU A 168 18.69 -21.56 9.07
C GLU A 168 19.31 -22.96 9.23
N GLU A 169 20.35 -23.27 8.45
CA GLU A 169 21.11 -24.50 8.58
C GLU A 169 21.77 -24.61 9.96
N ALA A 170 22.44 -23.55 10.44
CA ALA A 170 23.03 -23.50 11.77
C ALA A 170 22.00 -23.69 12.90
N ALA A 171 20.81 -23.13 12.76
CA ALA A 171 19.73 -23.34 13.73
C ALA A 171 19.23 -24.80 13.73
N MET A 172 19.18 -25.46 12.57
CA MET A 172 18.85 -26.90 12.49
C MET A 172 19.95 -27.77 13.09
N ASP A 173 21.21 -27.43 12.89
CA ASP A 173 22.36 -28.12 13.50
C ASP A 173 22.34 -28.05 15.02
N LEU A 174 21.83 -26.92 15.58
CA LEU A 174 21.59 -26.75 17.01
C LEU A 174 20.33 -27.48 17.53
N GLY A 175 19.65 -28.28 16.67
CA GLY A 175 18.51 -29.13 17.06
C GLY A 175 17.14 -28.46 16.92
N CYS A 176 17.05 -27.27 16.31
CA CYS A 176 15.77 -26.63 16.07
C CYS A 176 14.96 -27.39 15.01
N GLN A 177 13.66 -27.58 15.27
CA GLN A 177 12.73 -28.12 14.26
C GLN A 177 12.46 -27.06 13.17
N PRO A 178 12.08 -27.45 11.94
CA PRO A 178 11.84 -26.51 10.82
C PRO A 178 10.86 -25.37 11.15
N PHE A 179 9.82 -25.64 11.94
CA PHE A 179 8.88 -24.61 12.38
C PHE A 179 9.50 -23.63 13.39
N GLN A 180 10.37 -24.12 14.27
CA GLN A 180 11.13 -23.25 15.20
C GLN A 180 12.14 -22.38 14.46
N VAL A 181 12.83 -22.92 13.45
CA VAL A 181 13.71 -22.16 12.56
C VAL A 181 12.93 -21.04 11.88
N PHE A 182 11.74 -21.34 11.35
CA PHE A 182 10.88 -20.31 10.77
C PHE A 182 10.53 -19.20 11.75
N GLN A 183 10.10 -19.56 12.97
CA GLN A 183 9.67 -18.58 13.97
C GLN A 183 10.82 -17.77 14.57
N LEU A 184 11.96 -18.41 14.86
CA LEU A 184 13.06 -17.82 15.62
C LEU A 184 14.10 -17.13 14.72
N VAL A 185 14.25 -17.58 13.47
CA VAL A 185 15.27 -17.07 12.54
C VAL A 185 14.62 -16.37 11.35
N THR A 186 13.81 -17.10 10.59
CA THR A 186 13.32 -16.62 9.30
C THR A 186 12.32 -15.47 9.46
N LEU A 187 11.32 -15.61 10.31
CA LEU A 187 10.27 -14.62 10.51
C LEU A 187 10.79 -13.26 11.03
N PRO A 188 11.68 -13.21 12.07
CA PRO A 188 12.26 -11.95 12.50
C PRO A 188 13.10 -11.24 11.42
N LEU A 189 13.83 -12.00 10.60
CA LEU A 189 14.60 -11.47 9.49
C LEU A 189 13.73 -10.97 8.32
N LEU A 190 12.54 -11.55 8.15
CA LEU A 190 11.54 -11.14 7.15
C LEU A 190 10.67 -9.98 7.62
N LEU A 191 10.56 -9.73 8.92
CA LEU A 191 9.62 -8.75 9.47
C LEU A 191 9.69 -7.37 8.80
N PRO A 192 10.87 -6.78 8.52
CA PRO A 192 10.95 -5.52 7.80
C PRO A 192 10.34 -5.57 6.39
N ALA A 193 10.51 -6.68 5.68
CA ALA A 193 9.92 -6.87 4.36
C ALA A 193 8.39 -7.10 4.43
N LEU A 194 7.91 -7.81 5.46
CA LEU A 194 6.48 -7.99 5.69
C LEU A 194 5.79 -6.66 5.99
N VAL A 195 6.41 -5.80 6.82
CA VAL A 195 5.91 -4.44 7.09
C VAL A 195 5.90 -3.60 5.80
N SER A 196 6.97 -3.67 5.01
CA SER A 196 7.02 -2.96 3.71
C SER A 196 5.97 -3.46 2.72
N ALA A 197 5.77 -4.77 2.64
CA ALA A 197 4.72 -5.37 1.81
C ALA A 197 3.32 -4.96 2.28
N PHE A 198 3.09 -4.92 3.60
CA PHE A 198 1.84 -4.46 4.19
C PHE A 198 1.55 -2.99 3.83
N LEU A 199 2.52 -2.10 4.04
CA LEU A 199 2.36 -0.68 3.73
C LEU A 199 2.11 -0.45 2.23
N LEU A 200 2.83 -1.17 1.38
CA LEU A 200 2.63 -1.10 -0.07
C LEU A 200 1.21 -1.54 -0.46
N THR A 201 0.80 -2.73 -0.02
CA THR A 201 -0.52 -3.28 -0.40
C THR A 201 -1.67 -2.51 0.26
N PHE A 202 -1.48 -1.98 1.47
CA PHE A 202 -2.42 -1.08 2.12
C PHE A 202 -2.63 0.19 1.29
N THR A 203 -1.53 0.82 0.85
CA THR A 203 -1.61 2.06 0.05
C THR A 203 -2.29 1.79 -1.29
N LEU A 204 -1.89 0.73 -2.01
CA LEU A 204 -2.50 0.34 -3.29
C LEU A 204 -4.00 0.05 -3.16
N SER A 205 -4.43 -0.55 -2.05
CA SER A 205 -5.84 -0.82 -1.79
C SER A 205 -6.62 0.44 -1.39
N PHE A 206 -5.98 1.36 -0.65
CA PHE A 206 -6.64 2.55 -0.14
C PHE A 206 -6.94 3.59 -1.22
N ASP A 207 -6.09 3.72 -2.23
CA ASP A 207 -6.24 4.70 -3.32
C ASP A 207 -6.90 4.14 -4.59
N ASP A 208 -7.28 2.84 -4.59
CA ASP A 208 -7.89 2.21 -5.74
C ASP A 208 -9.31 2.72 -6.02
N VAL A 209 -9.53 3.08 -7.26
CA VAL A 209 -10.84 3.44 -7.83
C VAL A 209 -11.33 2.38 -8.81
N VAL A 210 -10.39 1.80 -9.56
CA VAL A 210 -10.71 0.98 -10.74
C VAL A 210 -11.31 -0.34 -10.30
N LEU A 211 -10.56 -1.11 -9.54
CA LEU A 211 -10.99 -2.43 -9.07
C LEU A 211 -12.25 -2.31 -8.19
N SER A 212 -12.23 -1.32 -7.27
CA SER A 212 -13.37 -1.00 -6.42
C SER A 212 -14.64 -0.72 -7.22
N SER A 213 -14.55 0.03 -8.32
CA SER A 213 -15.72 0.36 -9.16
C SER A 213 -16.38 -0.86 -9.81
N PHE A 214 -15.60 -1.88 -10.17
CA PHE A 214 -16.15 -3.13 -10.71
C PHE A 214 -16.76 -4.02 -9.64
N LEU A 215 -16.16 -4.06 -8.45
CA LEU A 215 -16.50 -5.03 -7.40
C LEU A 215 -17.45 -4.47 -6.34
N SER A 216 -17.69 -3.16 -6.31
CA SER A 216 -18.62 -2.54 -5.37
C SER A 216 -20.07 -2.91 -5.66
N GLY A 217 -20.89 -2.84 -4.61
CA GLY A 217 -22.33 -3.00 -4.64
C GLY A 217 -23.04 -1.89 -3.87
N PRO A 218 -24.34 -1.99 -3.66
CA PRO A 218 -25.10 -1.01 -2.90
C PRO A 218 -24.48 -0.76 -1.52
N GLY A 219 -24.27 0.51 -1.17
CA GLY A 219 -23.73 0.91 0.13
C GLY A 219 -22.24 0.63 0.35
N SER A 220 -21.48 0.22 -0.67
CA SER A 220 -20.06 -0.12 -0.56
C SER A 220 -19.15 0.79 -1.41
N SER A 221 -19.42 2.10 -1.41
CA SER A 221 -18.60 3.08 -2.10
C SER A 221 -17.37 3.43 -1.26
N THR A 222 -16.17 3.20 -1.83
CA THR A 222 -14.91 3.58 -1.18
C THR A 222 -14.66 5.09 -1.27
N LEU A 223 -13.79 5.62 -0.42
CA LEU A 223 -13.43 7.04 -0.42
C LEU A 223 -12.98 7.55 -1.79
N PRO A 224 -12.04 6.88 -2.51
CA PRO A 224 -11.66 7.31 -3.85
C PRO A 224 -12.84 7.32 -4.85
N MET A 225 -13.77 6.37 -4.76
CA MET A 225 -14.96 6.35 -5.61
C MET A 225 -15.88 7.55 -5.34
N VAL A 226 -16.10 7.89 -4.06
CA VAL A 226 -16.91 9.06 -3.67
C VAL A 226 -16.25 10.35 -4.15
N ILE A 227 -14.95 10.51 -3.95
CA ILE A 227 -14.19 11.68 -4.44
C ILE A 227 -14.30 11.79 -5.96
N PHE A 228 -14.08 10.70 -6.68
CA PHE A 228 -14.13 10.66 -8.15
C PHE A 228 -15.54 10.98 -8.69
N SER A 229 -16.56 10.43 -8.06
CA SER A 229 -17.96 10.71 -8.39
C SER A 229 -18.32 12.20 -8.20
N ARG A 230 -17.94 12.76 -7.05
CA ARG A 230 -18.17 14.19 -6.76
C ARG A 230 -17.39 15.10 -7.70
N ALA A 231 -16.15 14.75 -8.04
CA ALA A 231 -15.35 15.51 -9.00
C ALA A 231 -15.96 15.55 -10.40
N ARG A 232 -16.62 14.47 -10.82
CA ARG A 232 -17.34 14.43 -12.11
C ARG A 232 -18.63 15.25 -12.14
N LEU A 233 -19.33 15.34 -11.01
CA LEU A 233 -20.57 16.12 -10.90
C LEU A 233 -20.33 17.63 -10.81
N GLY A 234 -19.10 18.05 -10.62
CA GLY A 234 -18.67 19.42 -10.48
C GLY A 234 -17.67 19.59 -9.35
N LEU A 235 -16.70 20.48 -9.55
CA LEU A 235 -15.66 20.74 -8.55
C LEU A 235 -16.29 21.35 -7.29
N ASN A 236 -16.45 20.57 -6.25
CA ASN A 236 -16.87 21.03 -4.93
C ASN A 236 -15.61 21.30 -4.08
N PRO A 237 -15.46 22.48 -3.47
CA PRO A 237 -14.30 22.79 -2.62
C PRO A 237 -14.09 21.83 -1.44
N SER A 238 -15.13 21.11 -1.01
CA SER A 238 -15.00 20.05 0.00
C SER A 238 -14.02 18.94 -0.42
N ILE A 239 -13.84 18.70 -1.73
CA ILE A 239 -12.86 17.75 -2.25
C ILE A 239 -11.44 18.15 -1.86
N ASN A 240 -11.13 19.47 -1.92
CA ASN A 240 -9.83 19.98 -1.50
C ASN A 240 -9.57 19.73 -0.01
N ALA A 241 -10.60 19.89 0.83
CA ALA A 241 -10.50 19.60 2.26
C ALA A 241 -10.28 18.11 2.53
N VAL A 242 -11.04 17.22 1.86
CA VAL A 242 -10.85 15.75 1.95
C VAL A 242 -9.44 15.36 1.54
N ALA A 243 -9.00 15.82 0.38
CA ALA A 243 -7.66 15.51 -0.13
C ALA A 243 -6.57 16.03 0.82
N THR A 244 -6.73 17.25 1.37
CA THR A 244 -5.78 17.81 2.34
C THR A 244 -5.72 16.99 3.63
N VAL A 245 -6.85 16.56 4.18
CA VAL A 245 -6.90 15.70 5.36
C VAL A 245 -6.21 14.36 5.05
N THR A 246 -6.54 13.73 3.91
CA THR A 246 -5.93 12.45 3.50
C THR A 246 -4.41 12.58 3.36
N ILE A 247 -3.92 13.61 2.64
CA ILE A 247 -2.49 13.87 2.46
C ILE A 247 -1.82 14.09 3.83
N THR A 248 -2.45 14.84 4.72
CA THR A 248 -1.92 15.14 6.06
C THR A 248 -1.80 13.85 6.88
N VAL A 249 -2.84 13.02 6.92
CA VAL A 249 -2.84 11.75 7.66
C VAL A 249 -1.77 10.81 7.12
N VAL A 250 -1.69 10.63 5.79
CA VAL A 250 -0.68 9.78 5.16
C VAL A 250 0.72 10.31 5.43
N THR A 251 0.94 11.63 5.31
CA THR A 251 2.24 12.26 5.59
C THR A 251 2.68 12.03 7.04
N ILE A 252 1.78 12.21 7.99
CA ILE A 252 2.05 11.94 9.41
C ILE A 252 2.40 10.46 9.63
N ALA A 253 1.63 9.54 9.05
CA ALA A 253 1.88 8.10 9.17
C ALA A 253 3.25 7.70 8.59
N VAL A 254 3.62 8.25 7.42
CA VAL A 254 4.93 8.02 6.79
C VAL A 254 6.06 8.59 7.64
N ILE A 255 5.92 9.80 8.18
CA ILE A 255 6.92 10.43 9.06
C ILE A 255 7.11 9.58 10.33
N LEU A 256 6.03 9.18 10.99
CA LEU A 256 6.10 8.34 12.19
C LEU A 256 6.76 7.00 11.90
N SER A 257 6.39 6.33 10.80
CA SER A 257 7.01 5.09 10.35
C SER A 257 8.50 5.26 10.08
N SER A 258 8.91 6.32 9.38
CA SER A 258 10.31 6.64 9.10
C SER A 258 11.13 6.89 10.37
N ILE A 259 10.56 7.64 11.32
CA ILE A 259 11.21 7.89 12.63
C ILE A 259 11.39 6.57 13.40
N TYR A 260 10.36 5.73 13.41
CA TYR A 260 10.41 4.42 14.10
C TYR A 260 11.49 3.52 13.48
N GLN A 261 11.53 3.39 12.15
CA GLN A 261 12.54 2.60 11.45
C GLN A 261 13.95 3.12 11.70
N SER A 262 14.16 4.44 11.61
CA SER A 262 15.47 5.07 11.88
C SER A 262 15.95 4.84 13.32
N ARG A 263 15.03 4.85 14.29
CA ARG A 263 15.36 4.54 15.69
C ARG A 263 15.73 3.07 15.88
N ALA A 264 14.97 2.16 15.26
CA ALA A 264 15.27 0.72 15.32
C ALA A 264 16.63 0.38 14.70
N GLU A 265 16.95 0.96 13.54
CA GLU A 265 18.27 0.79 12.90
C GLU A 265 19.42 1.33 13.76
N ARG A 266 19.26 2.53 14.35
CA ARG A 266 20.25 3.10 15.23
C ARG A 266 20.50 2.24 16.47
N LYS A 267 19.43 1.66 17.06
CA LYS A 267 19.53 0.74 18.18
C LYS A 267 20.32 -0.51 17.79
N ARG A 268 19.96 -1.13 16.67
CA ARG A 268 20.66 -2.32 16.14
C ARG A 268 22.14 -2.05 15.86
N LYS A 269 22.47 -0.89 15.25
CA LYS A 269 23.88 -0.51 15.02
C LYS A 269 24.67 -0.34 16.32
N ARG A 270 24.06 0.21 17.37
CA ARG A 270 24.70 0.35 18.70
C ARG A 270 24.94 -1.01 19.35
N GLU A 271 23.95 -1.91 19.31
CA GLU A 271 24.07 -3.27 19.85
C GLU A 271 25.20 -4.06 19.16
N ILE A 272 25.29 -3.95 17.83
CA ILE A 272 26.37 -4.57 17.05
C ILE A 272 27.72 -3.96 17.44
N ALA A 273 27.85 -2.63 17.55
CA ALA A 273 29.10 -1.97 17.94
C ALA A 273 29.53 -2.34 19.36
N GLN A 274 28.60 -2.49 20.29
CA GLN A 274 28.88 -2.97 21.65
C GLN A 274 29.39 -4.42 21.66
N ALA A 275 28.72 -5.31 20.95
CA ALA A 275 29.13 -6.71 20.83
C ALA A 275 30.54 -6.86 20.23
N TYR A 276 30.90 -6.02 19.24
CA TYR A 276 32.26 -5.99 18.71
C TYR A 276 33.30 -5.45 19.70
N SER A 277 32.95 -4.45 20.55
CA SER A 277 33.86 -3.95 21.57
C SER A 277 34.11 -4.98 22.68
N ASP A 278 33.06 -5.70 23.09
CA ASP A 278 33.15 -6.72 24.15
C ASP A 278 33.91 -7.99 23.70
N SER A 279 33.90 -8.28 22.38
CA SER A 279 34.64 -9.43 21.81
C SER A 279 36.14 -9.18 21.66
N ASN A 280 36.61 -7.94 21.77
CA ASN A 280 38.01 -7.55 21.64
C ASN A 280 38.69 -7.27 23.01
N LEU A 281 38.02 -7.52 24.13
CA LEU A 281 38.51 -7.52 25.48
C LEU A 281 38.71 -8.95 26.00
#